data_41eec30b7870acc023fe58f3258a683e
#
_entry.id   41eec30b7870acc023fe58f3258a683e
#
_cell.length_a   1.000
_cell.length_b   1.000
_cell.length_c   1.000
_cell.angle_alpha   90.00
_cell.angle_beta   90.00
_cell.angle_gamma   90.00
#
_symmetry.space_group_name_H-M   'P 1'
#
loop_
_entity.id
_entity.type
_entity.pdbx_description
1 polymer ?
#
loop_
_entity_poly.entity_id
_entity_poly.type
_entity_poly.pdbx_seq_one_letter_code
_entity_poly.pdbx_strand_id
1 'polypeptide(L)'
;MPRVATVDARFQSYNIEMVEVTGGRFWRPYAAADVQATAKADRFATRAPIDLHDVRLRRLAAALAPAYLRVSGTWANSTFFADTDTPPSAPPAGFKGVLTRQQWRDVIDFSRTVDAPIVTSFAISAGTRDANGRWTSQQARQLLAFTRSIGGHLAATEFMNEPDLPAIGGAPRGYDAAAYGRDLATFHAFMKSAAPDVTILGPGTAGTGADAAALFAAAAPGVDTISYHHYGALSTRCAGDRTPEAALSDEWLSRTGKTFAFYKALRDRLAPGKPIWLTETGETACGGNRWAATFTDTFRYLDQLGRLARAGVRVVMHNTLAASDYGLLDEHTHLPRPNYWAALLWRRLMGTTVLDPGIAARPGFHVYAHCARDTPGGVALLVINNDRDKPSGLVLPATAQRYTLASDNLADGSVRLNRTTLALDASDQLPPLTGEATTAGTIMFAPATITFLVVAKAGNADCP
;
A
#
# COMPACT_ATOMS: atom_id res chain seq x y z
N MET A 1 -15.33 8.47 -23.36
CA MET A 1 -14.18 8.75 -22.48
C MET A 1 -12.99 8.00 -23.04
N PRO A 2 -11.93 8.69 -23.48
CA PRO A 2 -10.75 8.02 -24.04
C PRO A 2 -9.90 7.39 -22.94
N ARG A 3 -9.23 6.28 -23.29
CA ARG A 3 -8.26 5.63 -22.41
C ARG A 3 -7.01 6.52 -22.24
N VAL A 4 -6.57 6.70 -21.00
CA VAL A 4 -5.35 7.48 -20.66
C VAL A 4 -4.26 6.64 -20.05
N ALA A 5 -4.60 5.52 -19.41
CA ALA A 5 -3.65 4.60 -18.81
C ALA A 5 -4.23 3.19 -18.70
N THR A 6 -3.37 2.25 -18.29
CA THR A 6 -3.76 0.90 -17.85
C THR A 6 -2.97 0.59 -16.58
N VAL A 7 -3.66 0.12 -15.55
CA VAL A 7 -3.06 -0.35 -14.32
C VAL A 7 -2.97 -1.87 -14.27
N ASP A 8 -2.19 -2.42 -13.36
CA ASP A 8 -2.12 -3.86 -13.13
C ASP A 8 -3.47 -4.40 -12.60
N ALA A 9 -3.79 -5.65 -12.86
CA ALA A 9 -4.95 -6.29 -12.25
C ALA A 9 -4.86 -6.29 -10.70
N ARG A 10 -3.65 -6.27 -10.16
CA ARG A 10 -3.29 -6.16 -8.75
C ARG A 10 -2.93 -4.73 -8.34
N PHE A 11 -3.46 -3.71 -9.05
CA PHE A 11 -3.13 -2.30 -8.81
C PHE A 11 -3.28 -1.92 -7.35
N GLN A 12 -4.39 -2.29 -6.73
CA GLN A 12 -4.64 -2.10 -5.32
C GLN A 12 -4.14 -3.32 -4.55
N SER A 13 -3.08 -3.12 -3.78
CA SER A 13 -2.36 -4.14 -3.03
C SER A 13 -2.09 -3.67 -1.60
N TYR A 14 -1.48 -4.51 -0.77
CA TYR A 14 -1.26 -4.22 0.64
C TYR A 14 0.02 -4.87 1.18
N ASN A 15 0.51 -4.32 2.29
CA ASN A 15 1.68 -4.80 3.01
C ASN A 15 1.28 -5.55 4.28
N ILE A 16 2.10 -6.52 4.66
CA ILE A 16 2.28 -7.01 6.01
C ILE A 16 3.76 -6.78 6.34
N GLU A 17 4.04 -5.97 7.35
CA GLU A 17 5.42 -5.68 7.71
C GLU A 17 6.15 -6.96 8.17
N MET A 18 7.45 -7.07 7.91
CA MET A 18 8.24 -8.21 8.38
C MET A 18 8.11 -8.41 9.89
N VAL A 19 8.02 -7.33 10.66
CA VAL A 19 7.81 -7.40 12.10
C VAL A 19 6.42 -7.90 12.50
N GLU A 20 5.43 -7.78 11.63
CA GLU A 20 4.14 -8.43 11.87
C GLU A 20 4.26 -9.95 11.78
N VAL A 21 5.06 -10.44 10.83
CA VAL A 21 5.32 -11.87 10.65
C VAL A 21 6.19 -12.44 11.77
N THR A 22 7.26 -11.74 12.14
CA THR A 22 8.22 -12.24 13.14
C THR A 22 7.81 -11.98 14.58
N GLY A 23 6.89 -11.06 14.81
CA GLY A 23 6.68 -10.42 16.10
C GLY A 23 7.80 -9.44 16.45
N GLY A 24 7.59 -8.64 17.46
CA GLY A 24 8.57 -7.66 17.92
C GLY A 24 7.96 -6.30 18.23
N ARG A 25 8.80 -5.26 18.27
CA ARG A 25 8.36 -3.90 18.57
C ARG A 25 7.94 -3.17 17.30
N PHE A 26 6.66 -2.80 17.24
CA PHE A 26 6.07 -2.05 16.12
C PHE A 26 5.32 -0.82 16.63
N TRP A 27 4.85 0.02 15.72
CA TRP A 27 4.10 1.23 16.05
C TRP A 27 2.88 0.89 16.91
N ARG A 28 2.83 1.47 18.12
CA ARG A 28 1.71 1.27 19.04
C ARG A 28 0.46 1.97 18.50
N PRO A 29 -0.69 1.28 18.34
CA PRO A 29 -1.95 1.94 18.03
C PRO A 29 -2.32 2.95 19.12
N TYR A 30 -3.03 4.03 18.75
CA TYR A 30 -3.56 4.97 19.73
C TYR A 30 -4.71 4.32 20.48
N ALA A 31 -4.59 4.22 21.81
CA ALA A 31 -5.72 3.82 22.65
C ALA A 31 -6.79 4.91 22.69
N ALA A 32 -8.04 4.53 22.96
CA ALA A 32 -9.16 5.47 23.05
C ALA A 32 -8.92 6.62 24.07
N ALA A 33 -8.12 6.35 25.12
CA ALA A 33 -7.79 7.31 26.19
C ALA A 33 -6.50 8.11 25.95
N ASP A 34 -5.62 7.70 25.02
CA ASP A 34 -4.30 8.31 24.82
C ASP A 34 -4.35 9.53 23.89
N VAL A 35 -4.94 10.61 24.37
CA VAL A 35 -4.94 11.88 23.61
C VAL A 35 -3.57 12.56 23.61
N GLN A 36 -2.64 12.17 24.49
CA GLN A 36 -1.38 12.90 24.76
C GLN A 36 -0.15 12.04 25.04
N ALA A 37 -0.05 10.79 24.62
CA ALA A 37 1.18 10.02 24.79
C ALA A 37 2.29 10.58 23.89
N THR A 38 2.94 11.64 24.33
CA THR A 38 4.02 12.37 23.63
C THR A 38 5.42 11.86 23.96
N ALA A 39 5.55 10.87 24.84
CA ALA A 39 6.86 10.35 25.21
C ALA A 39 7.44 9.48 24.08
N LYS A 40 8.59 9.90 23.52
CA LYS A 40 9.34 9.14 22.49
C LYS A 40 9.58 7.66 22.84
N ALA A 41 9.59 7.31 24.14
CA ALA A 41 9.79 5.96 24.64
C ALA A 41 8.61 5.01 24.34
N ASP A 42 7.39 5.52 24.25
CA ASP A 42 6.17 4.72 24.15
C ASP A 42 5.57 4.59 22.75
N ARG A 43 6.26 5.10 21.72
CA ARG A 43 5.75 5.02 20.34
C ARG A 43 5.71 3.60 19.75
N PHE A 44 6.37 2.64 20.39
CA PHE A 44 6.36 1.22 20.00
C PHE A 44 5.73 0.36 21.09
N ALA A 45 5.00 -0.67 20.67
CA ALA A 45 4.54 -1.76 21.52
C ALA A 45 5.10 -3.09 21.01
N THR A 46 5.32 -4.04 21.93
CA THR A 46 5.64 -5.42 21.53
C THR A 46 4.35 -6.10 21.08
N ARG A 47 4.39 -6.72 19.92
CA ARG A 47 3.31 -7.53 19.37
C ARG A 47 3.76 -8.97 19.16
N ALA A 48 2.84 -9.90 19.29
CA ALA A 48 3.03 -11.27 18.84
C ALA A 48 3.08 -11.31 17.30
N PRO A 49 3.64 -12.38 16.70
CA PRO A 49 3.45 -12.66 15.28
C PRO A 49 1.97 -12.67 14.91
N ILE A 50 1.65 -12.12 13.73
CA ILE A 50 0.29 -12.14 13.19
C ILE A 50 -0.12 -13.60 12.91
N ASP A 51 -1.35 -13.95 13.27
CA ASP A 51 -1.92 -15.26 12.92
C ASP A 51 -2.42 -15.23 11.46
N LEU A 52 -1.57 -15.70 10.54
CA LEU A 52 -1.90 -15.80 9.12
C LEU A 52 -2.87 -16.96 8.80
N HIS A 53 -3.27 -17.75 9.81
CA HIS A 53 -4.32 -18.77 9.70
C HIS A 53 -5.70 -18.27 10.18
N ASP A 54 -5.76 -17.06 10.76
CA ASP A 54 -7.03 -16.47 11.19
C ASP A 54 -8.04 -16.41 10.03
N VAL A 55 -9.21 -17.00 10.24
CA VAL A 55 -10.23 -17.20 9.19
C VAL A 55 -10.82 -15.86 8.72
N ARG A 56 -11.01 -14.90 9.65
CA ARG A 56 -11.53 -13.57 9.32
C ARG A 56 -10.51 -12.81 8.48
N LEU A 57 -9.24 -12.80 8.90
CA LEU A 57 -8.16 -12.15 8.17
C LEU A 57 -8.07 -12.70 6.74
N ARG A 58 -8.04 -14.02 6.56
CA ARG A 58 -7.98 -14.68 5.25
C ARG A 58 -9.17 -14.34 4.36
N ARG A 59 -10.37 -14.38 4.91
CA ARG A 59 -11.59 -14.03 4.19
C ARG A 59 -11.58 -12.60 3.69
N LEU A 60 -11.20 -11.67 4.55
CA LEU A 60 -11.17 -10.25 4.22
C LEU A 60 -10.04 -9.93 3.23
N ALA A 61 -8.88 -10.53 3.37
CA ALA A 61 -7.79 -10.39 2.41
C ALA A 61 -8.16 -10.97 1.03
N ALA A 62 -8.78 -12.17 1.00
CA ALA A 62 -9.26 -12.80 -0.24
C ALA A 62 -10.32 -11.95 -0.97
N ALA A 63 -11.15 -11.21 -0.23
CA ALA A 63 -12.15 -10.33 -0.85
C ALA A 63 -11.52 -9.12 -1.57
N LEU A 64 -10.26 -8.78 -1.27
CA LEU A 64 -9.47 -7.77 -1.99
C LEU A 64 -8.69 -8.34 -3.18
N ALA A 65 -8.76 -9.64 -3.44
CA ALA A 65 -8.05 -10.30 -4.55
C ALA A 65 -8.55 -9.82 -5.94
N PRO A 66 -7.67 -9.88 -6.96
CA PRO A 66 -6.25 -10.19 -6.89
C PRO A 66 -5.44 -9.00 -6.34
N ALA A 67 -4.43 -9.26 -5.51
CA ALA A 67 -3.55 -8.24 -4.95
C ALA A 67 -2.09 -8.74 -4.96
N TYR A 68 -1.11 -7.90 -4.65
CA TYR A 68 0.20 -8.32 -4.17
C TYR A 68 0.23 -8.20 -2.65
N LEU A 69 0.94 -9.12 -2.00
CA LEU A 69 1.29 -9.08 -0.60
C LEU A 69 2.77 -8.69 -0.48
N ARG A 70 3.06 -7.48 0.02
CA ARG A 70 4.44 -7.10 0.29
C ARG A 70 4.79 -7.40 1.75
N VAL A 71 5.75 -8.32 1.96
CA VAL A 71 6.32 -8.65 3.27
C VAL A 71 7.72 -8.04 3.34
N SER A 72 7.84 -6.86 3.90
CA SER A 72 9.06 -6.04 3.90
C SER A 72 9.05 -5.04 5.07
N GLY A 73 9.44 -3.79 4.82
CA GLY A 73 9.53 -2.72 5.80
C GLY A 73 10.91 -2.63 6.47
N THR A 74 11.08 -1.64 7.31
CA THR A 74 12.36 -1.32 7.97
C THR A 74 12.97 -2.52 8.72
N TRP A 75 12.14 -3.34 9.34
CA TRP A 75 12.59 -4.51 10.11
C TRP A 75 13.15 -5.63 9.23
N ALA A 76 12.70 -5.76 7.98
CA ALA A 76 13.22 -6.75 7.03
C ALA A 76 14.73 -6.57 6.79
N ASN A 77 15.22 -5.33 6.78
CA ASN A 77 16.64 -5.00 6.57
C ASN A 77 17.59 -5.63 7.58
N SER A 78 17.10 -6.08 8.73
CA SER A 78 17.89 -6.70 9.80
C SER A 78 17.29 -7.98 10.35
N THR A 79 16.43 -8.65 9.59
CA THR A 79 15.84 -9.93 9.97
C THR A 79 16.67 -11.08 9.41
N PHE A 80 17.08 -12.00 10.31
CA PHE A 80 17.77 -13.24 9.98
C PHE A 80 16.75 -14.30 9.57
N PHE A 81 16.92 -14.89 8.40
CA PHE A 81 16.16 -16.09 8.05
C PHE A 81 16.83 -17.33 8.66
N ALA A 82 16.17 -17.95 9.61
CA ALA A 82 16.62 -19.17 10.27
C ALA A 82 16.24 -20.37 9.41
N ASP A 83 17.15 -20.77 8.50
CA ASP A 83 16.97 -21.94 7.63
C ASP A 83 17.19 -23.26 8.37
N THR A 84 16.43 -23.46 9.46
CA THR A 84 16.46 -24.63 10.32
C THR A 84 15.10 -24.83 11.00
N ASP A 85 14.80 -26.07 11.40
CA ASP A 85 13.57 -26.38 12.17
C ASP A 85 13.74 -26.09 13.68
N THR A 86 14.96 -25.80 14.13
CA THR A 86 15.29 -25.35 15.50
C THR A 86 15.89 -23.94 15.45
N PRO A 87 15.05 -22.91 15.28
CA PRO A 87 15.54 -21.52 15.16
C PRO A 87 16.21 -21.05 16.47
N PRO A 88 17.17 -20.13 16.40
CA PRO A 88 17.76 -19.53 17.58
C PRO A 88 16.71 -18.73 18.35
N SER A 89 16.78 -18.73 19.68
CA SER A 89 15.88 -17.96 20.56
C SER A 89 16.13 -16.45 20.52
N ALA A 90 17.29 -16.02 20.01
CA ALA A 90 17.65 -14.62 19.80
C ALA A 90 18.33 -14.43 18.44
N PRO A 91 18.23 -13.24 17.85
CA PRO A 91 18.89 -12.96 16.57
C PRO A 91 20.40 -13.14 16.68
N PRO A 92 21.06 -13.77 15.68
CA PRO A 92 22.52 -13.82 15.61
C PRO A 92 23.14 -12.41 15.52
N ALA A 93 24.45 -12.33 15.81
CA ALA A 93 25.18 -11.07 15.74
C ALA A 93 24.98 -10.39 14.37
N GLY A 94 24.70 -9.10 14.39
CA GLY A 94 24.45 -8.30 13.19
C GLY A 94 23.00 -8.30 12.70
N PHE A 95 22.09 -9.05 13.34
CA PHE A 95 20.65 -9.03 13.07
C PHE A 95 19.85 -8.56 14.28
N LYS A 96 18.59 -8.17 14.07
CA LYS A 96 17.67 -7.68 15.11
C LYS A 96 16.36 -8.47 15.21
N GLY A 97 16.06 -9.32 14.23
CA GLY A 97 14.88 -10.18 14.17
C GLY A 97 15.21 -11.55 13.65
N VAL A 98 14.33 -12.51 13.87
CA VAL A 98 14.43 -13.87 13.33
C VAL A 98 13.15 -14.22 12.62
N LEU A 99 13.26 -14.57 11.35
CA LEU A 99 12.20 -15.19 10.55
C LEU A 99 12.42 -16.69 10.51
N THR A 100 11.49 -17.45 11.04
CA THR A 100 11.58 -18.91 11.06
C THR A 100 11.05 -19.54 9.76
N ARG A 101 11.43 -20.78 9.47
CA ARG A 101 10.83 -21.56 8.37
C ARG A 101 9.31 -21.65 8.50
N GLN A 102 8.78 -21.81 9.74
CA GLN A 102 7.33 -21.92 9.93
C GLN A 102 6.63 -20.61 9.58
N GLN A 103 7.11 -19.48 10.09
CA GLN A 103 6.53 -18.17 9.76
C GLN A 103 6.53 -17.90 8.25
N TRP A 104 7.61 -18.31 7.54
CA TRP A 104 7.66 -18.11 6.09
C TRP A 104 6.75 -19.09 5.33
N ARG A 105 6.53 -20.33 5.83
CA ARG A 105 5.50 -21.24 5.32
C ARG A 105 4.11 -20.59 5.44
N ASP A 106 3.82 -19.98 6.58
CA ASP A 106 2.52 -19.35 6.85
C ASP A 106 2.29 -18.16 5.92
N VAL A 107 3.33 -17.36 5.61
CA VAL A 107 3.28 -16.29 4.58
C VAL A 107 2.96 -16.87 3.20
N ILE A 108 3.62 -17.95 2.80
CA ILE A 108 3.38 -18.60 1.49
C ILE A 108 1.97 -19.16 1.40
N ASP A 109 1.51 -19.85 2.45
CA ASP A 109 0.17 -20.41 2.51
C ASP A 109 -0.91 -19.32 2.48
N PHE A 110 -0.73 -18.26 3.26
CA PHE A 110 -1.61 -17.10 3.22
C PHE A 110 -1.67 -16.48 1.82
N SER A 111 -0.51 -16.20 1.22
CA SER A 111 -0.39 -15.64 -0.13
C SER A 111 -1.18 -16.42 -1.19
N ARG A 112 -1.11 -17.75 -1.13
CA ARG A 112 -1.86 -18.64 -2.03
C ARG A 112 -3.36 -18.60 -1.75
N THR A 113 -3.73 -18.68 -0.48
CA THR A 113 -5.14 -18.73 -0.05
C THR A 113 -5.90 -17.48 -0.46
N VAL A 114 -5.23 -16.31 -0.46
CA VAL A 114 -5.86 -15.01 -0.72
C VAL A 114 -5.57 -14.44 -2.11
N ASP A 115 -4.98 -15.22 -3.03
CA ASP A 115 -4.53 -14.78 -4.36
C ASP A 115 -3.71 -13.48 -4.31
N ALA A 116 -2.66 -13.47 -3.47
CA ALA A 116 -1.77 -12.33 -3.30
C ALA A 116 -0.29 -12.73 -3.40
N PRO A 117 0.29 -12.84 -4.62
CA PRO A 117 1.70 -13.16 -4.83
C PRO A 117 2.63 -12.25 -4.02
N ILE A 118 3.73 -12.85 -3.52
CA ILE A 118 4.61 -12.22 -2.55
C ILE A 118 5.57 -11.24 -3.24
N VAL A 119 5.68 -10.04 -2.66
CA VAL A 119 6.76 -9.08 -2.84
C VAL A 119 7.55 -9.00 -1.53
N THR A 120 8.88 -9.07 -1.56
CA THR A 120 9.68 -9.00 -0.32
C THR A 120 10.98 -8.23 -0.53
N SER A 121 11.70 -7.96 0.55
CA SER A 121 13.07 -7.45 0.53
C SER A 121 13.98 -8.31 1.39
N PHE A 122 15.29 -8.05 1.34
CA PHE A 122 16.27 -8.87 2.02
C PHE A 122 17.04 -8.07 3.08
N ALA A 123 17.62 -8.79 4.04
CA ALA A 123 18.48 -8.19 5.05
C ALA A 123 19.77 -7.63 4.43
N ILE A 124 20.18 -6.46 4.96
CA ILE A 124 21.39 -5.73 4.52
C ILE A 124 22.28 -5.34 5.72
N SER A 125 21.89 -5.71 6.92
CA SER A 125 22.58 -5.38 8.16
C SER A 125 23.96 -6.02 8.26
N ALA A 126 24.70 -5.73 9.33
CA ALA A 126 26.07 -6.22 9.53
C ALA A 126 26.21 -7.74 9.41
N GLY A 127 25.17 -8.50 9.77
CA GLY A 127 25.13 -9.97 9.66
C GLY A 127 25.14 -10.53 8.25
N THR A 128 24.92 -9.70 7.22
CA THR A 128 24.92 -10.12 5.82
C THR A 128 26.20 -9.73 5.07
N ARG A 129 27.25 -9.27 5.79
CA ARG A 129 28.42 -8.69 5.17
C ARG A 129 29.67 -9.54 5.34
N ASP A 130 30.55 -9.54 4.32
CA ASP A 130 31.85 -10.15 4.40
C ASP A 130 32.85 -9.31 5.23
N ALA A 131 34.08 -9.81 5.36
CA ALA A 131 35.16 -9.13 6.10
C ALA A 131 35.52 -7.75 5.52
N ASN A 132 35.19 -7.48 4.25
CA ASN A 132 35.38 -6.21 3.57
C ASN A 132 34.16 -5.28 3.64
N GLY A 133 33.13 -5.67 4.39
CA GLY A 133 31.90 -4.92 4.55
C GLY A 133 30.96 -4.94 3.34
N ARG A 134 31.19 -5.84 2.36
CA ARG A 134 30.34 -6.00 1.18
C ARG A 134 29.16 -6.92 1.49
N TRP A 135 28.00 -6.60 0.93
CA TRP A 135 26.83 -7.46 1.05
C TRP A 135 27.06 -8.83 0.37
N THR A 136 26.56 -9.88 1.00
CA THR A 136 26.62 -11.26 0.50
C THR A 136 25.22 -11.83 0.31
N SER A 137 25.04 -12.66 -0.71
CA SER A 137 23.72 -13.24 -1.05
C SER A 137 23.31 -14.44 -0.17
N GLN A 138 24.05 -14.77 0.88
CA GLN A 138 23.81 -16.01 1.64
C GLN A 138 22.39 -16.10 2.19
N GLN A 139 21.92 -15.07 2.92
CA GLN A 139 20.57 -15.05 3.49
C GLN A 139 19.48 -15.04 2.41
N ALA A 140 19.66 -14.26 1.34
CA ALA A 140 18.76 -14.24 0.21
C ALA A 140 18.67 -15.61 -0.49
N ARG A 141 19.81 -16.29 -0.67
CA ARG A 141 19.88 -17.64 -1.24
C ARG A 141 19.12 -18.66 -0.40
N GLN A 142 19.30 -18.64 0.91
CA GLN A 142 18.61 -19.55 1.84
C GLN A 142 17.10 -19.33 1.77
N LEU A 143 16.62 -18.08 1.85
CA LEU A 143 15.20 -17.78 1.76
C LEU A 143 14.58 -18.20 0.42
N LEU A 144 15.25 -17.91 -0.71
CA LEU A 144 14.79 -18.33 -2.03
C LEU A 144 14.77 -19.85 -2.20
N ALA A 145 15.83 -20.53 -1.77
CA ALA A 145 15.90 -22.00 -1.83
C ALA A 145 14.78 -22.65 -1.02
N PHE A 146 14.58 -22.19 0.22
CA PHE A 146 13.48 -22.67 1.06
C PHE A 146 12.10 -22.35 0.45
N THR A 147 11.89 -21.13 -0.04
CA THR A 147 10.65 -20.74 -0.73
C THR A 147 10.29 -21.73 -1.84
N ARG A 148 11.26 -22.05 -2.70
CA ARG A 148 11.07 -23.01 -3.79
C ARG A 148 10.86 -24.44 -3.33
N SER A 149 11.59 -24.90 -2.29
CA SER A 149 11.50 -26.26 -1.77
C SER A 149 10.10 -26.62 -1.28
N ILE A 150 9.31 -25.61 -0.87
CA ILE A 150 7.91 -25.76 -0.44
C ILE A 150 6.93 -25.29 -1.53
N GLY A 151 7.41 -25.16 -2.77
CA GLY A 151 6.63 -24.76 -3.95
C GLY A 151 6.18 -23.29 -3.92
N GLY A 152 6.76 -22.42 -3.08
CA GLY A 152 6.50 -20.99 -3.05
C GLY A 152 7.17 -20.27 -4.23
N HIS A 153 6.72 -19.04 -4.49
CA HIS A 153 7.26 -18.17 -5.53
C HIS A 153 7.20 -16.71 -5.09
N LEU A 154 8.22 -15.92 -5.45
CA LEU A 154 8.21 -14.46 -5.30
C LEU A 154 7.82 -13.82 -6.63
N ALA A 155 6.84 -12.91 -6.62
CA ALA A 155 6.48 -12.15 -7.81
C ALA A 155 7.49 -11.02 -8.09
N ALA A 156 7.93 -10.35 -7.02
CA ALA A 156 8.91 -9.27 -7.11
C ALA A 156 9.73 -9.15 -5.82
N THR A 157 10.81 -8.41 -5.88
CA THR A 157 11.65 -8.13 -4.73
C THR A 157 12.31 -6.76 -4.80
N GLU A 158 12.47 -6.11 -3.66
CA GLU A 158 13.37 -4.99 -3.45
C GLU A 158 14.68 -5.51 -2.83
N PHE A 159 15.80 -4.84 -3.10
CA PHE A 159 17.07 -5.18 -2.44
C PHE A 159 16.98 -4.94 -0.94
N MET A 160 16.49 -3.78 -0.55
CA MET A 160 16.27 -3.37 0.83
C MET A 160 15.12 -2.37 0.92
N ASN A 161 14.60 -2.17 2.12
CA ASN A 161 13.62 -1.13 2.42
C ASN A 161 14.31 0.20 2.70
N GLU A 162 13.83 1.30 2.09
CA GLU A 162 14.19 2.70 2.39
C GLU A 162 15.69 2.97 2.55
N PRO A 163 16.48 2.84 1.47
CA PRO A 163 17.92 3.07 1.53
C PRO A 163 18.31 4.52 1.87
N ASP A 164 17.39 5.47 1.76
CA ASP A 164 17.54 6.86 2.19
C ASP A 164 17.38 7.06 3.71
N LEU A 165 16.99 6.00 4.43
CA LEU A 165 16.93 5.96 5.89
C LEU A 165 17.88 4.91 6.50
N PRO A 166 19.17 4.89 6.12
CA PRO A 166 20.09 3.78 6.40
C PRO A 166 20.32 3.54 7.89
N ALA A 167 20.33 4.59 8.70
CA ALA A 167 20.55 4.48 10.15
C ALA A 167 19.39 3.74 10.86
N ILE A 168 18.16 3.95 10.42
CA ILE A 168 16.97 3.27 10.98
C ILE A 168 16.92 1.83 10.47
N GLY A 169 17.21 1.61 9.18
CA GLY A 169 17.17 0.32 8.51
C GLY A 169 18.31 -0.64 8.89
N GLY A 170 19.23 -0.25 9.80
CA GLY A 170 20.33 -1.13 10.23
C GLY A 170 21.43 -1.32 9.19
N ALA A 171 21.53 -0.45 8.20
CA ALA A 171 22.64 -0.40 7.26
C ALA A 171 23.95 -0.02 7.99
N PRO A 172 25.12 -0.37 7.46
CA PRO A 172 26.40 0.04 8.01
C PRO A 172 26.51 1.56 8.12
N ARG A 173 27.32 2.01 9.08
CA ARG A 173 27.60 3.45 9.23
C ARG A 173 28.23 4.00 7.93
N GLY A 174 27.71 5.13 7.47
CA GLY A 174 28.18 5.78 6.24
C GLY A 174 27.69 5.11 4.96
N TYR A 175 26.63 4.34 5.03
CA TYR A 175 25.99 3.74 3.86
C TYR A 175 25.33 4.82 3.00
N ASP A 176 25.87 5.03 1.82
CA ASP A 176 25.48 6.07 0.86
C ASP A 176 25.00 5.46 -0.47
N ALA A 177 24.65 6.29 -1.43
CA ALA A 177 24.19 5.85 -2.75
C ALA A 177 25.25 5.03 -3.50
N ALA A 178 26.55 5.30 -3.29
CA ALA A 178 27.63 4.52 -3.92
C ALA A 178 27.74 3.12 -3.30
N ALA A 179 27.62 3.02 -1.96
CA ALA A 179 27.57 1.73 -1.26
C ALA A 179 26.33 0.93 -1.67
N TYR A 180 25.17 1.58 -1.72
CA TYR A 180 23.93 0.98 -2.20
C TYR A 180 24.07 0.45 -3.63
N GLY A 181 24.61 1.23 -4.56
CA GLY A 181 24.78 0.82 -5.96
C GLY A 181 25.69 -0.40 -6.11
N ARG A 182 26.80 -0.47 -5.33
CA ARG A 182 27.69 -1.64 -5.34
C ARG A 182 26.99 -2.90 -4.83
N ASP A 183 26.26 -2.78 -3.73
CA ASP A 183 25.55 -3.91 -3.13
C ASP A 183 24.37 -4.34 -4.01
N LEU A 184 23.63 -3.41 -4.60
CA LEU A 184 22.56 -3.68 -5.55
C LEU A 184 23.09 -4.40 -6.80
N ALA A 185 24.26 -4.04 -7.32
CA ALA A 185 24.85 -4.73 -8.47
C ALA A 185 25.14 -6.21 -8.13
N THR A 186 25.63 -6.49 -6.92
CA THR A 186 25.84 -7.86 -6.42
C THR A 186 24.50 -8.59 -6.27
N PHE A 187 23.48 -7.92 -5.70
CA PHE A 187 22.14 -8.45 -5.57
C PHE A 187 21.50 -8.76 -6.94
N HIS A 188 21.59 -7.82 -7.88
CA HIS A 188 21.07 -7.98 -9.25
C HIS A 188 21.69 -9.20 -9.93
N ALA A 189 23.02 -9.33 -9.93
CA ALA A 189 23.72 -10.48 -10.51
C ALA A 189 23.27 -11.80 -9.88
N PHE A 190 23.09 -11.81 -8.54
CA PHE A 190 22.56 -12.96 -7.82
C PHE A 190 21.13 -13.29 -8.26
N MET A 191 20.22 -12.31 -8.29
CA MET A 191 18.82 -12.55 -8.65
C MET A 191 18.66 -13.02 -10.09
N LYS A 192 19.38 -12.42 -11.05
CA LYS A 192 19.32 -12.85 -12.46
C LYS A 192 19.82 -14.28 -12.66
N SER A 193 20.73 -14.76 -11.80
CA SER A 193 21.18 -16.17 -11.82
C SER A 193 20.24 -17.10 -11.06
N ALA A 194 19.79 -16.66 -9.86
CA ALA A 194 19.07 -17.53 -8.94
C ALA A 194 17.56 -17.52 -9.15
N ALA A 195 16.96 -16.40 -9.62
CA ALA A 195 15.53 -16.19 -9.79
C ALA A 195 15.23 -15.21 -10.93
N PRO A 196 15.55 -15.55 -12.19
CA PRO A 196 15.48 -14.63 -13.35
C PRO A 196 14.05 -14.16 -13.67
N ASP A 197 13.05 -14.87 -13.21
CA ASP A 197 11.62 -14.61 -13.36
C ASP A 197 11.06 -13.64 -12.30
N VAL A 198 11.81 -13.35 -11.23
CA VAL A 198 11.40 -12.41 -10.18
C VAL A 198 11.73 -10.99 -10.61
N THR A 199 10.71 -10.12 -10.61
CA THR A 199 10.87 -8.69 -10.91
C THR A 199 11.67 -7.98 -9.82
N ILE A 200 12.72 -7.26 -10.20
CA ILE A 200 13.51 -6.45 -9.26
C ILE A 200 12.96 -5.03 -9.23
N LEU A 201 12.50 -4.61 -8.05
CA LEU A 201 11.99 -3.28 -7.76
C LEU A 201 13.07 -2.43 -7.07
N GLY A 202 13.02 -1.11 -7.22
CA GLY A 202 13.87 -0.21 -6.47
C GLY A 202 13.82 1.26 -6.95
N PRO A 203 14.41 2.18 -6.17
CA PRO A 203 15.13 1.96 -4.90
C PRO A 203 14.23 1.79 -3.66
N GLY A 204 12.92 2.05 -3.72
CA GLY A 204 12.03 2.00 -2.55
C GLY A 204 12.34 3.08 -1.51
N THR A 205 12.72 4.28 -1.94
CA THR A 205 13.04 5.42 -1.07
C THR A 205 11.76 6.14 -0.58
N ALA A 206 11.81 6.67 0.65
CA ALA A 206 10.70 7.42 1.27
C ALA A 206 10.73 8.93 0.97
N GLY A 207 11.91 9.48 0.72
CA GLY A 207 12.11 10.92 0.51
C GLY A 207 12.05 11.38 -0.94
N THR A 208 12.09 12.70 -1.13
CA THR A 208 12.12 13.35 -2.46
C THR A 208 13.30 14.32 -2.60
N GLY A 209 14.34 14.19 -1.75
CA GLY A 209 15.51 15.05 -1.74
C GLY A 209 16.68 14.55 -2.60
N ALA A 210 17.83 15.18 -2.41
CA ALA A 210 19.06 14.85 -3.14
C ALA A 210 19.51 13.39 -2.90
N ASP A 211 19.39 12.87 -1.68
CA ASP A 211 19.75 11.50 -1.34
C ASP A 211 18.87 10.48 -2.10
N ALA A 212 17.54 10.72 -2.14
CA ALA A 212 16.62 9.88 -2.92
C ALA A 212 16.95 9.91 -4.42
N ALA A 213 17.32 11.08 -4.96
CA ALA A 213 17.74 11.20 -6.36
C ALA A 213 19.05 10.47 -6.65
N ALA A 214 20.04 10.53 -5.73
CA ALA A 214 21.29 9.81 -5.86
C ALA A 214 21.11 8.29 -5.79
N LEU A 215 20.29 7.81 -4.85
CA LEU A 215 19.90 6.40 -4.73
C LEU A 215 19.13 5.90 -5.96
N PHE A 216 18.22 6.73 -6.49
CA PHE A 216 17.54 6.42 -7.74
C PHE A 216 18.52 6.23 -8.90
N ALA A 217 19.49 7.16 -9.04
CA ALA A 217 20.50 7.05 -10.10
C ALA A 217 21.35 5.77 -9.98
N ALA A 218 21.69 5.38 -8.73
CA ALA A 218 22.40 4.16 -8.44
C ALA A 218 21.54 2.89 -8.70
N ALA A 219 20.22 2.97 -8.48
CA ALA A 219 19.28 1.86 -8.68
C ALA A 219 18.95 1.63 -10.16
N ALA A 220 18.81 2.70 -10.94
CA ALA A 220 18.22 2.68 -12.28
C ALA A 220 18.77 1.59 -13.23
N PRO A 221 20.07 1.26 -13.26
CA PRO A 221 20.60 0.18 -14.11
C PRO A 221 20.19 -1.24 -13.66
N GLY A 222 20.00 -1.45 -12.36
CA GLY A 222 19.86 -2.77 -11.73
C GLY A 222 18.43 -3.19 -11.40
N VAL A 223 17.41 -2.37 -11.72
CA VAL A 223 16.00 -2.68 -11.41
C VAL A 223 15.18 -2.82 -12.68
N ASP A 224 14.16 -3.67 -12.65
CA ASP A 224 13.21 -3.85 -13.75
C ASP A 224 12.07 -2.82 -13.67
N THR A 225 11.71 -2.41 -12.46
CA THR A 225 10.62 -1.48 -12.14
C THR A 225 11.07 -0.50 -11.08
N ILE A 226 10.70 0.76 -11.25
CA ILE A 226 10.96 1.80 -10.25
C ILE A 226 9.96 1.64 -9.11
N SER A 227 10.47 1.60 -7.87
CA SER A 227 9.64 1.65 -6.67
C SER A 227 9.97 2.86 -5.81
N TYR A 228 8.97 3.36 -5.08
CA TYR A 228 9.10 4.45 -4.11
C TYR A 228 8.05 4.29 -3.01
N HIS A 229 8.24 5.00 -1.90
CA HIS A 229 7.29 5.10 -0.81
C HIS A 229 6.70 6.51 -0.73
N HIS A 230 5.50 6.63 -0.15
CA HIS A 230 4.87 7.92 0.08
C HIS A 230 4.04 7.92 1.35
N TYR A 231 4.35 8.85 2.21
CA TYR A 231 3.53 9.27 3.34
C TYR A 231 3.32 10.77 3.26
N GLY A 232 2.10 11.23 3.50
CA GLY A 232 1.76 12.65 3.39
C GLY A 232 2.54 13.53 4.37
N ALA A 233 2.88 12.99 5.56
CA ALA A 233 3.66 13.64 6.62
C ALA A 233 4.21 12.59 7.59
N LEU A 234 4.81 13.05 8.70
CA LEU A 234 5.03 12.24 9.89
C LEU A 234 3.80 12.27 10.79
N SER A 235 3.52 11.18 11.50
CA SER A 235 2.50 11.17 12.54
C SER A 235 2.95 11.91 13.80
N THR A 236 2.02 12.22 14.68
CA THR A 236 2.32 12.86 15.97
C THR A 236 3.28 12.02 16.81
N ARG A 237 3.35 10.69 16.65
CA ARG A 237 4.37 9.82 17.28
C ARG A 237 5.80 10.22 16.91
N CYS A 238 6.00 10.76 15.73
CA CYS A 238 7.29 11.20 15.20
C CYS A 238 7.38 12.72 15.07
N ALA A 239 6.66 13.45 15.93
CA ALA A 239 6.62 14.92 15.99
C ALA A 239 6.00 15.58 14.74
N GLY A 240 5.09 14.88 14.03
CA GLY A 240 4.25 15.50 13.00
C GLY A 240 3.21 16.42 13.62
N ASP A 241 2.78 17.42 12.86
CA ASP A 241 1.89 18.50 13.28
C ASP A 241 0.53 18.53 12.55
N ARG A 242 0.24 17.52 11.74
CA ARG A 242 -0.99 17.49 10.95
C ARG A 242 -2.21 17.19 11.81
N THR A 243 -3.29 17.87 11.49
CA THR A 243 -4.59 17.72 12.16
C THR A 243 -5.64 17.14 11.23
N PRO A 244 -6.71 16.51 11.77
CA PRO A 244 -7.76 15.92 10.94
C PRO A 244 -8.56 16.95 10.13
N GLU A 245 -8.56 18.23 10.54
CA GLU A 245 -9.22 19.31 9.81
C GLU A 245 -8.58 19.50 8.43
N ALA A 246 -7.27 19.35 8.32
CA ALA A 246 -6.53 19.47 7.07
C ALA A 246 -6.66 18.24 6.15
N ALA A 247 -7.14 17.11 6.66
CA ALA A 247 -7.10 15.81 5.96
C ALA A 247 -7.97 15.74 4.68
N LEU A 248 -8.98 16.61 4.55
CA LEU A 248 -9.81 16.72 3.35
C LEU A 248 -9.34 17.84 2.41
N SER A 249 -8.30 18.61 2.75
CA SER A 249 -7.84 19.70 1.90
C SER A 249 -7.20 19.20 0.60
N ASP A 250 -7.36 19.96 -0.49
CA ASP A 250 -6.68 19.65 -1.76
C ASP A 250 -5.15 19.69 -1.62
N GLU A 251 -4.63 20.50 -0.70
CA GLU A 251 -3.20 20.51 -0.37
C GLU A 251 -2.74 19.14 0.13
N TRP A 252 -3.48 18.55 1.07
CA TRP A 252 -3.20 17.22 1.61
C TRP A 252 -3.35 16.13 0.54
N LEU A 253 -4.47 16.09 -0.13
CA LEU A 253 -4.79 15.09 -1.15
C LEU A 253 -3.82 15.14 -2.34
N SER A 254 -3.30 16.31 -2.69
CA SER A 254 -2.36 16.47 -3.82
C SER A 254 -0.92 16.01 -3.53
N ARG A 255 -0.54 15.77 -2.26
CA ARG A 255 0.84 15.42 -1.88
C ARG A 255 1.37 14.18 -2.58
N THR A 256 0.54 13.15 -2.72
CA THR A 256 0.92 11.93 -3.46
C THR A 256 1.31 12.22 -4.92
N GLY A 257 0.60 13.15 -5.57
CA GLY A 257 0.92 13.57 -6.93
C GLY A 257 2.25 14.34 -7.04
N LYS A 258 2.59 15.15 -6.02
CA LYS A 258 3.88 15.86 -5.95
C LYS A 258 5.04 14.88 -5.80
N THR A 259 4.91 13.89 -4.91
CA THR A 259 5.90 12.82 -4.75
C THR A 259 6.06 12.02 -6.04
N PHE A 260 4.96 11.59 -6.65
CA PHE A 260 4.99 10.88 -7.93
C PHE A 260 5.70 11.70 -9.03
N ALA A 261 5.43 12.99 -9.15
CA ALA A 261 6.05 13.86 -10.15
C ALA A 261 7.59 13.88 -10.02
N PHE A 262 8.12 13.86 -8.79
CA PHE A 262 9.57 13.75 -8.54
C PHE A 262 10.13 12.43 -9.09
N TYR A 263 9.55 11.29 -8.75
CA TYR A 263 10.02 9.99 -9.22
C TYR A 263 9.80 9.79 -10.73
N LYS A 264 8.71 10.31 -11.26
CA LYS A 264 8.47 10.30 -12.71
C LYS A 264 9.53 11.07 -13.48
N ALA A 265 9.92 12.26 -13.01
CA ALA A 265 10.97 13.05 -13.66
C ALA A 265 12.33 12.33 -13.64
N LEU A 266 12.67 11.66 -12.53
CA LEU A 266 13.87 10.83 -12.44
C LEU A 266 13.80 9.63 -13.38
N ARG A 267 12.66 8.90 -13.41
CA ARG A 267 12.43 7.75 -14.28
C ARG A 267 12.58 8.14 -15.76
N ASP A 268 11.92 9.22 -16.17
CA ASP A 268 11.93 9.67 -17.57
C ASP A 268 13.34 10.00 -18.04
N ARG A 269 14.20 10.51 -17.14
CA ARG A 269 15.60 10.86 -17.42
C ARG A 269 16.55 9.67 -17.34
N LEU A 270 16.44 8.82 -16.31
CA LEU A 270 17.47 7.84 -15.94
C LEU A 270 17.06 6.38 -16.25
N ALA A 271 15.78 6.11 -16.41
CA ALA A 271 15.22 4.79 -16.65
C ALA A 271 13.98 4.85 -17.54
N PRO A 272 14.04 5.49 -18.72
CA PRO A 272 12.87 5.75 -19.56
C PRO A 272 12.12 4.46 -19.89
N GLY A 273 10.79 4.53 -19.80
CA GLY A 273 9.89 3.41 -20.10
C GLY A 273 9.70 2.39 -18.97
N LYS A 274 10.54 2.38 -17.91
CA LYS A 274 10.32 1.45 -16.79
C LYS A 274 9.01 1.76 -16.07
N PRO A 275 8.23 0.73 -15.67
CA PRO A 275 7.04 0.92 -14.83
C PRO A 275 7.37 1.58 -13.50
N ILE A 276 6.38 2.21 -12.88
CA ILE A 276 6.52 2.80 -11.53
C ILE A 276 5.49 2.14 -10.62
N TRP A 277 5.93 1.67 -9.45
CA TRP A 277 5.11 1.14 -8.37
C TRP A 277 5.27 2.00 -7.11
N LEU A 278 4.19 2.26 -6.41
CA LEU A 278 4.21 2.78 -5.05
C LEU A 278 4.11 1.59 -4.10
N THR A 279 5.26 1.15 -3.57
CA THR A 279 5.37 -0.11 -2.82
C THR A 279 5.07 0.03 -1.33
N GLU A 280 5.00 1.27 -0.82
CA GLU A 280 4.58 1.51 0.56
C GLU A 280 3.92 2.89 0.70
N THR A 281 2.71 2.93 1.25
CA THR A 281 2.01 4.18 1.51
C THR A 281 0.97 4.03 2.61
N GLY A 282 0.81 5.06 3.40
CA GLY A 282 -0.22 5.20 4.43
C GLY A 282 -0.65 6.65 4.59
N GLU A 283 -1.45 6.94 5.60
CA GLU A 283 -1.88 8.30 5.90
C GLU A 283 -0.67 9.17 6.27
N THR A 284 0.09 8.76 7.31
CA THR A 284 1.38 9.36 7.71
C THR A 284 2.36 8.26 8.07
N ALA A 285 3.66 8.52 7.96
CA ALA A 285 4.69 7.63 8.45
C ALA A 285 4.63 7.48 9.98
N CYS A 286 5.31 6.46 10.52
CA CYS A 286 5.26 6.12 11.94
C CYS A 286 3.87 5.63 12.41
N GLY A 287 3.25 4.74 11.67
CA GLY A 287 2.04 4.03 12.10
C GLY A 287 0.72 4.78 11.91
N GLY A 288 0.74 5.91 11.20
CA GLY A 288 -0.44 6.75 10.98
C GLY A 288 -0.75 7.67 12.17
N ASN A 289 -1.60 8.66 11.95
CA ASN A 289 -2.27 9.40 13.00
C ASN A 289 -3.56 8.68 13.45
N ARG A 290 -4.16 9.11 14.55
CA ARG A 290 -5.42 8.52 15.06
C ARG A 290 -6.52 8.48 14.00
N TRP A 291 -6.67 9.52 13.18
CA TRP A 291 -7.70 9.56 12.13
C TRP A 291 -7.42 8.66 10.93
N ALA A 292 -6.24 8.03 10.82
CA ALA A 292 -5.96 7.05 9.77
C ALA A 292 -6.91 5.83 9.82
N ALA A 293 -7.45 5.52 11.01
CA ALA A 293 -8.43 4.45 11.23
C ALA A 293 -9.90 4.89 11.04
N THR A 294 -10.14 6.12 10.59
CA THR A 294 -11.47 6.72 10.49
C THR A 294 -11.86 7.06 9.05
N PHE A 295 -13.13 7.43 8.84
CA PHE A 295 -13.63 7.81 7.52
C PHE A 295 -12.89 9.04 6.95
N THR A 296 -12.28 9.87 7.81
CA THR A 296 -11.45 11.01 7.39
C THR A 296 -10.34 10.61 6.41
N ASP A 297 -9.63 9.49 6.64
CA ASP A 297 -8.53 9.06 5.76
C ASP A 297 -9.02 8.41 4.45
N THR A 298 -10.27 8.01 4.38
CA THR A 298 -10.82 7.35 3.20
C THR A 298 -10.78 8.25 1.96
N PHE A 299 -10.88 9.57 2.15
CA PHE A 299 -10.72 10.55 1.08
C PHE A 299 -9.33 10.49 0.47
N ARG A 300 -8.28 10.51 1.31
CA ARG A 300 -6.89 10.38 0.84
C ARG A 300 -6.66 9.03 0.16
N TYR A 301 -7.16 7.95 0.77
CA TYR A 301 -6.97 6.60 0.26
C TYR A 301 -7.49 6.45 -1.17
N LEU A 302 -8.73 6.86 -1.42
CA LEU A 302 -9.34 6.75 -2.75
C LEU A 302 -8.85 7.81 -3.74
N ASP A 303 -8.60 9.05 -3.29
CA ASP A 303 -8.01 10.09 -4.14
C ASP A 303 -6.61 9.68 -4.63
N GLN A 304 -5.80 9.08 -3.76
CA GLN A 304 -4.50 8.55 -4.12
C GLN A 304 -4.60 7.48 -5.19
N LEU A 305 -5.49 6.50 -5.04
CA LEU A 305 -5.69 5.45 -6.05
C LEU A 305 -6.12 6.06 -7.38
N GLY A 306 -7.13 6.93 -7.40
CA GLY A 306 -7.61 7.58 -8.61
C GLY A 306 -6.54 8.43 -9.31
N ARG A 307 -5.84 9.24 -8.54
CA ARG A 307 -4.78 10.13 -9.02
C ARG A 307 -3.61 9.35 -9.62
N LEU A 308 -3.13 8.33 -8.91
CA LEU A 308 -1.99 7.52 -9.34
C LEU A 308 -2.34 6.59 -10.51
N ALA A 309 -3.55 6.04 -10.56
CA ALA A 309 -4.04 5.28 -11.71
C ALA A 309 -4.03 6.14 -12.98
N ARG A 310 -4.61 7.35 -12.90
CA ARG A 310 -4.61 8.31 -14.02
C ARG A 310 -3.20 8.71 -14.46
N ALA A 311 -2.25 8.76 -13.53
CA ALA A 311 -0.85 9.09 -13.79
C ALA A 311 -0.02 7.91 -14.35
N GLY A 312 -0.59 6.70 -14.45
CA GLY A 312 0.04 5.52 -15.02
C GLY A 312 0.93 4.73 -14.04
N VAL A 313 0.77 4.94 -12.73
CA VAL A 313 1.37 4.05 -11.71
C VAL A 313 0.75 2.68 -11.85
N ARG A 314 1.58 1.63 -11.84
CA ARG A 314 1.12 0.27 -12.13
C ARG A 314 0.52 -0.44 -10.93
N VAL A 315 1.08 -0.24 -9.73
CA VAL A 315 0.67 -0.87 -8.47
C VAL A 315 0.81 0.13 -7.33
N VAL A 316 -0.13 0.10 -6.39
CA VAL A 316 -0.12 0.85 -5.13
C VAL A 316 -0.33 -0.12 -3.97
N MET A 317 0.62 -0.18 -3.04
CA MET A 317 0.60 -1.07 -1.89
C MET A 317 0.37 -0.28 -0.60
N HIS A 318 -0.80 -0.46 -0.01
CA HIS A 318 -1.17 0.20 1.24
C HIS A 318 -0.47 -0.43 2.44
N ASN A 319 0.11 0.37 3.30
CA ASN A 319 0.73 -0.03 4.56
C ASN A 319 -0.24 0.27 5.71
N THR A 320 -0.85 -0.75 6.38
CA THR A 320 -0.70 -2.20 6.24
C THR A 320 -2.06 -2.87 6.02
N LEU A 321 -2.08 -4.23 5.91
CA LEU A 321 -3.35 -4.96 5.94
C LEU A 321 -3.98 -4.90 7.34
N ALA A 322 -3.21 -5.19 8.41
CA ALA A 322 -3.75 -5.32 9.76
C ALA A 322 -2.74 -4.94 10.87
N ALA A 323 -2.15 -3.76 10.79
CA ALA A 323 -1.29 -3.27 11.87
C ALA A 323 -1.34 -1.76 12.01
N SER A 324 -1.22 -1.29 13.26
CA SER A 324 -1.23 0.11 13.66
C SER A 324 -2.50 0.85 13.18
N ASP A 325 -2.52 2.20 13.24
CA ASP A 325 -3.75 2.94 12.92
C ASP A 325 -4.03 3.03 11.42
N TYR A 326 -3.03 2.96 10.57
CA TYR A 326 -3.23 3.00 9.11
C TYR A 326 -3.65 1.65 8.50
N GLY A 327 -3.72 0.55 9.27
CA GLY A 327 -4.17 -0.74 8.77
C GLY A 327 -5.57 -0.70 8.16
N LEU A 328 -5.80 -1.47 7.09
CA LEU A 328 -7.14 -1.64 6.52
C LEU A 328 -8.08 -2.33 7.51
N LEU A 329 -7.53 -3.21 8.33
CA LEU A 329 -8.22 -3.94 9.40
C LEU A 329 -7.65 -3.51 10.74
N ASP A 330 -8.45 -3.64 11.78
CA ASP A 330 -7.99 -3.48 13.15
C ASP A 330 -7.02 -4.62 13.54
N GLU A 331 -5.90 -4.29 14.20
CA GLU A 331 -4.82 -5.24 14.43
C GLU A 331 -5.14 -6.36 15.43
N HIS A 332 -6.16 -6.18 16.28
CA HIS A 332 -6.53 -7.15 17.31
C HIS A 332 -7.78 -7.94 16.95
N THR A 333 -8.75 -7.27 16.34
CA THR A 333 -10.05 -7.85 16.03
C THR A 333 -10.19 -8.27 14.58
N HIS A 334 -9.31 -7.79 13.70
CA HIS A 334 -9.41 -7.88 12.25
C HIS A 334 -10.73 -7.32 11.69
N LEU A 335 -11.41 -6.46 12.43
CA LEU A 335 -12.61 -5.80 11.93
C LEU A 335 -12.25 -4.77 10.85
N PRO A 336 -13.06 -4.67 9.77
CA PRO A 336 -12.83 -3.72 8.70
C PRO A 336 -12.93 -2.26 9.17
N ARG A 337 -11.93 -1.45 8.80
CA ARG A 337 -11.94 0.00 8.95
C ARG A 337 -12.50 0.67 7.68
N PRO A 338 -12.84 1.97 7.68
CA PRO A 338 -13.40 2.65 6.52
C PRO A 338 -12.61 2.48 5.23
N ASN A 339 -11.27 2.49 5.29
CA ASN A 339 -10.42 2.26 4.12
C ASN A 339 -10.56 0.85 3.54
N TYR A 340 -10.85 -0.17 4.35
CA TYR A 340 -11.13 -1.51 3.84
C TYR A 340 -12.40 -1.54 2.96
N TRP A 341 -13.46 -0.91 3.41
CA TRP A 341 -14.71 -0.84 2.64
C TRP A 341 -14.54 -0.08 1.32
N ALA A 342 -13.76 0.99 1.35
CA ALA A 342 -13.37 1.75 0.17
C ALA A 342 -12.53 0.91 -0.80
N ALA A 343 -11.57 0.16 -0.26
CA ALA A 343 -10.75 -0.78 -1.02
C ALA A 343 -11.60 -1.86 -1.70
N LEU A 344 -12.57 -2.40 -0.98
CA LEU A 344 -13.48 -3.42 -1.50
C LEU A 344 -14.39 -2.89 -2.62
N LEU A 345 -14.90 -1.65 -2.49
CA LEU A 345 -15.66 -1.00 -3.57
C LEU A 345 -14.77 -0.72 -4.78
N TRP A 346 -13.56 -0.19 -4.58
CA TRP A 346 -12.61 -0.02 -5.68
C TRP A 346 -12.38 -1.34 -6.41
N ARG A 347 -12.08 -2.41 -5.66
CA ARG A 347 -11.83 -3.75 -6.22
C ARG A 347 -12.99 -4.27 -7.04
N ARG A 348 -14.22 -4.05 -6.59
CA ARG A 348 -15.42 -4.57 -7.25
C ARG A 348 -15.89 -3.75 -8.45
N LEU A 349 -15.58 -2.45 -8.49
CA LEU A 349 -16.18 -1.53 -9.44
C LEU A 349 -15.20 -0.99 -10.48
N MET A 350 -13.94 -0.69 -10.08
CA MET A 350 -12.96 -0.04 -10.95
C MET A 350 -12.14 -1.09 -11.70
N GLY A 351 -12.23 -1.11 -13.03
CA GLY A 351 -11.44 -1.99 -13.89
C GLY A 351 -10.01 -1.49 -14.10
N THR A 352 -9.24 -2.19 -14.90
CA THR A 352 -7.82 -1.89 -15.15
C THR A 352 -7.58 -0.80 -16.20
N THR A 353 -8.55 -0.55 -17.07
CA THR A 353 -8.47 0.51 -18.08
C THR A 353 -8.91 1.84 -17.46
N VAL A 354 -8.00 2.81 -17.44
CA VAL A 354 -8.22 4.15 -16.86
C VAL A 354 -8.64 5.09 -17.96
N LEU A 355 -9.72 5.82 -17.74
CA LEU A 355 -10.34 6.72 -18.69
C LEU A 355 -10.16 8.20 -18.28
N ASP A 356 -10.20 9.11 -19.26
CA ASP A 356 -10.37 10.53 -18.98
C ASP A 356 -11.86 10.84 -18.85
N PRO A 357 -12.33 11.29 -17.66
CA PRO A 357 -13.74 11.68 -17.50
C PRO A 357 -14.10 12.95 -18.27
N GLY A 358 -13.13 13.69 -18.84
CA GLY A 358 -13.37 14.98 -19.49
C GLY A 358 -13.81 16.08 -18.50
N ILE A 359 -13.63 15.87 -17.21
CA ILE A 359 -14.02 16.79 -16.14
C ILE A 359 -12.75 17.39 -15.54
N ALA A 360 -12.63 18.69 -15.59
CA ALA A 360 -11.50 19.38 -14.96
C ALA A 360 -11.55 19.18 -13.43
N ALA A 361 -10.40 18.83 -12.86
CA ALA A 361 -10.26 18.83 -11.41
C ALA A 361 -10.49 20.25 -10.86
N ARG A 362 -11.28 20.33 -9.80
CA ARG A 362 -11.55 21.60 -9.11
C ARG A 362 -11.41 21.41 -7.61
N PRO A 363 -11.06 22.47 -6.88
CA PRO A 363 -10.99 22.39 -5.42
C PRO A 363 -12.28 21.82 -4.82
N GLY A 364 -12.14 20.90 -3.87
CA GLY A 364 -13.26 20.28 -3.18
C GLY A 364 -14.01 19.19 -3.96
N PHE A 365 -13.63 18.90 -5.24
CA PHE A 365 -14.37 17.94 -6.05
C PHE A 365 -13.48 17.23 -7.07
N HIS A 366 -13.25 15.95 -6.89
CA HIS A 366 -12.40 15.11 -7.74
C HIS A 366 -13.21 14.01 -8.42
N VAL A 367 -12.93 13.76 -9.70
CA VAL A 367 -13.57 12.71 -10.49
C VAL A 367 -12.54 11.88 -11.21
N TYR A 368 -12.63 10.56 -11.05
CA TYR A 368 -11.79 9.57 -11.71
C TYR A 368 -12.67 8.58 -12.46
N ALA A 369 -12.22 8.09 -13.61
CA ALA A 369 -12.97 7.19 -14.45
C ALA A 369 -12.16 5.96 -14.83
N HIS A 370 -12.78 4.80 -14.78
CA HIS A 370 -12.26 3.53 -15.27
C HIS A 370 -13.33 2.83 -16.10
N CYS A 371 -12.93 1.86 -16.92
CA CYS A 371 -13.89 0.87 -17.36
C CYS A 371 -14.49 0.18 -16.14
N ALA A 372 -15.79 -0.06 -16.14
CA ALA A 372 -16.44 -0.80 -15.07
C ALA A 372 -15.94 -2.26 -15.08
N ARG A 373 -15.62 -2.78 -13.89
CA ARG A 373 -15.10 -4.15 -13.78
C ARG A 373 -16.14 -5.15 -14.27
N ASP A 374 -15.69 -6.12 -15.03
CA ASP A 374 -16.49 -7.24 -15.56
C ASP A 374 -17.78 -6.79 -16.31
N THR A 375 -17.75 -5.58 -16.90
CA THR A 375 -18.89 -4.98 -17.60
C THR A 375 -18.43 -4.39 -18.92
N PRO A 376 -18.46 -5.16 -20.03
CA PRO A 376 -18.05 -4.66 -21.36
C PRO A 376 -18.80 -3.39 -21.75
N GLY A 377 -18.08 -2.39 -22.25
CA GLY A 377 -18.63 -1.07 -22.59
C GLY A 377 -19.02 -0.19 -21.39
N GLY A 378 -18.99 -0.75 -20.16
CA GLY A 378 -19.39 -0.04 -18.95
C GLY A 378 -18.31 0.91 -18.43
N VAL A 379 -18.74 1.97 -17.76
CA VAL A 379 -17.87 2.97 -17.13
C VAL A 379 -18.18 3.07 -15.64
N ALA A 380 -17.13 3.05 -14.83
CA ALA A 380 -17.19 3.35 -13.41
C ALA A 380 -16.52 4.72 -13.13
N LEU A 381 -17.22 5.56 -12.39
CA LEU A 381 -16.71 6.85 -11.91
C LEU A 381 -16.52 6.78 -10.40
N LEU A 382 -15.40 7.27 -9.91
CA LEU A 382 -15.20 7.63 -8.52
C LEU A 382 -15.31 9.15 -8.39
N VAL A 383 -16.27 9.61 -7.61
CA VAL A 383 -16.53 11.02 -7.33
C VAL A 383 -16.27 11.28 -5.85
N ILE A 384 -15.34 12.17 -5.55
CA ILE A 384 -14.98 12.57 -4.20
C ILE A 384 -15.39 14.04 -4.02
N ASN A 385 -16.39 14.28 -3.19
CA ASN A 385 -16.70 15.63 -2.70
C ASN A 385 -16.00 15.81 -1.35
N ASN A 386 -14.81 16.38 -1.36
CA ASN A 386 -14.02 16.66 -0.16
C ASN A 386 -14.31 18.04 0.47
N ASP A 387 -15.21 18.82 -0.12
CA ASP A 387 -15.75 20.02 0.55
C ASP A 387 -16.63 19.60 1.73
N ARG A 388 -16.41 20.19 2.91
CA ARG A 388 -17.13 19.85 4.14
C ARG A 388 -18.52 20.45 4.21
N ASP A 389 -18.77 21.52 3.45
CA ASP A 389 -19.95 22.38 3.63
C ASP A 389 -20.83 22.43 2.38
N LYS A 390 -20.23 22.26 1.18
CA LYS A 390 -20.91 22.52 -0.08
C LYS A 390 -21.18 21.24 -0.89
N PRO A 391 -22.43 21.04 -1.32
CA PRO A 391 -22.72 19.98 -2.28
C PRO A 391 -22.13 20.32 -3.65
N SER A 392 -21.81 19.31 -4.42
CA SER A 392 -21.31 19.43 -5.79
C SER A 392 -22.16 18.62 -6.76
N GLY A 393 -22.29 19.06 -7.98
CA GLY A 393 -23.11 18.40 -9.00
C GLY A 393 -22.30 17.92 -10.20
N LEU A 394 -22.77 16.82 -10.82
CA LEU A 394 -22.30 16.25 -12.07
C LEU A 394 -23.48 15.87 -12.94
N VAL A 395 -23.41 16.15 -14.26
CA VAL A 395 -24.42 15.67 -15.21
C VAL A 395 -24.06 14.26 -15.65
N LEU A 396 -24.98 13.33 -15.42
CA LEU A 396 -24.87 11.95 -15.84
C LEU A 396 -25.68 11.71 -17.11
N PRO A 397 -25.08 11.23 -18.19
CA PRO A 397 -25.80 11.09 -19.48
C PRO A 397 -26.74 9.89 -19.54
N ALA A 398 -26.60 8.95 -18.62
CA ALA A 398 -27.37 7.69 -18.58
C ALA A 398 -27.65 7.25 -17.14
N THR A 399 -28.52 6.28 -16.96
CA THR A 399 -28.79 5.66 -15.65
C THR A 399 -27.53 4.95 -15.13
N ALA A 400 -27.34 4.98 -13.80
CA ALA A 400 -26.22 4.34 -13.14
C ALA A 400 -26.64 3.62 -11.85
N GLN A 401 -25.77 2.73 -11.36
CA GLN A 401 -25.81 2.26 -9.97
C GLN A 401 -24.90 3.17 -9.14
N ARG A 402 -25.43 3.69 -8.04
CA ARG A 402 -24.76 4.63 -7.13
C ARG A 402 -24.39 3.94 -5.83
N TYR A 403 -23.15 4.11 -5.41
CA TYR A 403 -22.57 3.55 -4.18
C TYR A 403 -21.93 4.71 -3.40
N THR A 404 -22.63 5.27 -2.44
CA THR A 404 -22.15 6.43 -1.66
C THR A 404 -21.65 5.99 -0.29
N LEU A 405 -20.37 6.21 -0.02
CA LEU A 405 -19.79 6.14 1.32
C LEU A 405 -19.98 7.47 2.04
N ALA A 406 -20.49 7.41 3.25
CA ALA A 406 -20.73 8.55 4.12
C ALA A 406 -20.61 8.15 5.59
N SER A 407 -20.34 9.14 6.46
CA SER A 407 -20.40 9.02 7.91
C SER A 407 -21.04 10.27 8.49
N ASP A 408 -21.75 10.14 9.61
CA ASP A 408 -22.31 11.29 10.34
C ASP A 408 -21.21 12.10 11.04
N ASN A 409 -20.11 11.41 11.37
CA ASN A 409 -18.92 12.03 11.94
C ASN A 409 -17.69 11.46 11.23
N LEU A 410 -16.91 12.30 10.58
CA LEU A 410 -15.70 11.89 9.84
C LEU A 410 -14.65 11.21 10.71
N ALA A 411 -14.63 11.52 12.01
CA ALA A 411 -13.72 10.91 12.99
C ALA A 411 -14.14 9.50 13.44
N ASP A 412 -15.27 8.98 12.95
CA ASP A 412 -15.72 7.64 13.31
C ASP A 412 -15.01 6.56 12.50
N GLY A 413 -14.81 5.40 13.12
CA GLY A 413 -14.36 4.18 12.47
C GLY A 413 -15.46 3.44 11.72
N SER A 414 -16.71 3.92 11.74
CA SER A 414 -17.84 3.36 11.01
C SER A 414 -18.18 4.16 9.76
N VAL A 415 -18.65 3.46 8.73
CA VAL A 415 -19.04 4.08 7.46
C VAL A 415 -20.33 3.43 6.95
N ARG A 416 -21.18 4.22 6.29
CA ARG A 416 -22.37 3.71 5.60
C ARG A 416 -22.14 3.65 4.10
N LEU A 417 -22.68 2.59 3.49
CA LEU A 417 -22.89 2.51 2.05
C LEU A 417 -24.35 2.89 1.78
N ASN A 418 -24.55 3.98 1.05
CA ASN A 418 -25.86 4.59 0.89
C ASN A 418 -26.46 4.92 2.27
N ARG A 419 -27.43 4.13 2.77
CA ARG A 419 -28.06 4.33 4.08
C ARG A 419 -27.75 3.23 5.09
N THR A 420 -27.00 2.20 4.67
CA THR A 420 -26.75 1.01 5.49
C THR A 420 -25.34 1.06 6.08
N THR A 421 -25.20 0.94 7.38
CA THR A 421 -23.88 0.82 8.04
C THR A 421 -23.20 -0.47 7.60
N LEU A 422 -21.96 -0.33 7.17
CA LEU A 422 -21.13 -1.47 6.77
C LEU A 422 -20.52 -2.15 7.98
N ALA A 423 -20.85 -3.42 8.17
CA ALA A 423 -20.30 -4.28 9.21
C ALA A 423 -20.32 -5.74 8.73
N LEU A 424 -19.48 -6.57 9.31
CA LEU A 424 -19.58 -8.02 9.14
C LEU A 424 -20.84 -8.51 9.88
N ASP A 425 -21.45 -9.58 9.37
CA ASP A 425 -22.52 -10.25 10.08
C ASP A 425 -22.00 -11.12 11.25
N ALA A 426 -22.88 -11.75 11.99
CA ALA A 426 -22.53 -12.60 13.13
C ALA A 426 -21.66 -13.84 12.75
N SER A 427 -21.56 -14.15 11.45
CA SER A 427 -20.74 -15.24 10.90
C SER A 427 -19.49 -14.71 10.19
N ASP A 428 -19.10 -13.46 10.44
CA ASP A 428 -17.99 -12.76 9.81
C ASP A 428 -18.10 -12.66 8.28
N GLN A 429 -19.33 -12.69 7.71
CA GLN A 429 -19.53 -12.51 6.29
C GLN A 429 -19.60 -11.03 5.93
N LEU A 430 -19.11 -10.70 4.73
CA LEU A 430 -19.26 -9.37 4.16
C LEU A 430 -20.72 -9.11 3.78
N PRO A 431 -21.25 -7.92 4.07
CA PRO A 431 -22.59 -7.54 3.64
C PRO A 431 -22.64 -7.42 2.10
N PRO A 432 -23.83 -7.54 1.49
CA PRO A 432 -23.99 -7.22 0.11
C PRO A 432 -23.69 -5.73 -0.13
N LEU A 433 -22.75 -5.43 -1.03
CA LEU A 433 -22.49 -4.06 -1.46
C LEU A 433 -23.40 -3.74 -2.65
N THR A 434 -24.62 -3.27 -2.37
CA THR A 434 -25.63 -3.03 -3.40
C THR A 434 -25.69 -1.54 -3.73
N GLY A 435 -25.67 -1.22 -5.04
CA GLY A 435 -25.88 0.13 -5.53
C GLY A 435 -27.37 0.52 -5.52
N GLU A 436 -27.64 1.80 -5.42
CA GLU A 436 -28.97 2.38 -5.64
C GLU A 436 -29.08 2.87 -7.09
N ALA A 437 -30.19 2.55 -7.75
CA ALA A 437 -30.44 3.05 -9.10
C ALA A 437 -30.58 4.57 -9.09
N THR A 438 -29.87 5.24 -10.02
CA THR A 438 -30.00 6.68 -10.22
C THR A 438 -30.24 6.98 -11.69
N THR A 439 -31.13 7.95 -11.96
CA THR A 439 -31.52 8.33 -13.32
C THR A 439 -30.46 9.26 -13.95
N ALA A 440 -30.50 9.36 -15.29
CA ALA A 440 -29.76 10.40 -16.01
C ALA A 440 -30.20 11.80 -15.56
N GLY A 441 -29.31 12.77 -15.67
CA GLY A 441 -29.52 14.14 -15.27
C GLY A 441 -28.49 14.65 -14.28
N THR A 442 -28.76 15.76 -13.61
CA THR A 442 -27.86 16.32 -12.62
C THR A 442 -27.92 15.51 -11.32
N ILE A 443 -26.79 14.92 -10.95
CA ILE A 443 -26.61 14.19 -9.70
C ILE A 443 -25.89 15.08 -8.71
N MET A 444 -26.47 15.21 -7.51
CA MET A 444 -25.86 15.95 -6.41
C MET A 444 -25.10 15.01 -5.46
N PHE A 445 -23.94 15.44 -5.04
CA PHE A 445 -23.06 14.77 -4.06
C PHE A 445 -23.03 15.65 -2.81
N ALA A 446 -23.45 15.10 -1.69
CA ALA A 446 -23.44 15.80 -0.42
C ALA A 446 -22.00 16.16 0.00
N PRO A 447 -21.82 17.16 0.88
CA PRO A 447 -20.52 17.48 1.47
C PRO A 447 -19.88 16.26 2.11
N ALA A 448 -18.56 16.18 2.06
CA ALA A 448 -17.76 15.14 2.68
C ALA A 448 -18.27 13.71 2.37
N THR A 449 -18.53 13.41 1.09
CA THR A 449 -18.95 12.08 0.62
C THR A 449 -18.10 11.56 -0.50
N ILE A 450 -18.02 10.24 -0.61
CA ILE A 450 -17.33 9.53 -1.69
C ILE A 450 -18.34 8.64 -2.40
N THR A 451 -18.47 8.77 -3.70
CA THR A 451 -19.46 8.04 -4.48
C THR A 451 -18.83 7.32 -5.66
N PHE A 452 -19.11 6.04 -5.79
CA PHE A 452 -18.90 5.33 -7.05
C PHE A 452 -20.20 5.31 -7.85
N LEU A 453 -20.08 5.54 -9.17
CA LEU A 453 -21.19 5.43 -10.12
C LEU A 453 -20.82 4.41 -11.20
N VAL A 454 -21.67 3.44 -11.44
CA VAL A 454 -21.46 2.44 -12.50
C VAL A 454 -22.52 2.60 -13.57
N VAL A 455 -22.10 3.05 -14.75
CA VAL A 455 -22.90 3.19 -15.96
C VAL A 455 -22.67 1.95 -16.81
N ALA A 456 -23.44 0.88 -16.56
CA ALA A 456 -23.23 -0.42 -17.21
C ALA A 456 -23.41 -0.37 -18.75
N LYS A 457 -24.32 0.49 -19.23
CA LYS A 457 -24.61 0.65 -20.66
C LYS A 457 -24.03 1.96 -21.22
N ALA A 458 -22.80 2.28 -20.84
CA ALA A 458 -22.14 3.50 -21.34
C ALA A 458 -21.72 3.40 -22.81
N GLY A 459 -21.56 2.20 -23.34
CA GLY A 459 -21.14 1.96 -24.73
C GLY A 459 -19.75 2.50 -25.03
N ASN A 460 -18.84 2.54 -24.04
CA ASN A 460 -17.50 3.05 -24.24
C ASN A 460 -16.63 2.06 -25.00
N ALA A 461 -16.15 2.44 -26.19
CA ALA A 461 -15.35 1.57 -27.07
C ALA A 461 -13.97 1.18 -26.48
N ASP A 462 -13.44 1.95 -25.53
CA ASP A 462 -12.19 1.63 -24.85
C ASP A 462 -12.36 0.62 -23.70
N CYS A 463 -13.59 0.17 -23.43
CA CYS A 463 -13.93 -0.80 -22.38
C CYS A 463 -14.35 -2.15 -23.00
N PRO A 464 -13.39 -3.07 -23.20
CA PRO A 464 -13.64 -4.37 -23.83
C PRO A 464 -14.56 -5.30 -23.01
#